data_7e58dcc440b652c6305360aecd4de19d
#
_entry.id   7e58dcc440b652c6305360aecd4de19d
#
_cell.length_a   1.000
_cell.length_b   1.000
_cell.length_c   1.000
_cell.angle_alpha   90.00
_cell.angle_beta   90.00
_cell.angle_gamma   90.00
#
_symmetry.space_group_name_H-M   'P 1'
#
loop_
_entity.id
_entity.type
_entity.pdbx_description
1 polymer ?
#
loop_
_entity_poly.entity_id
_entity_poly.type
_entity_poly.pdbx_seq_one_letter_code
_entity_poly.pdbx_strand_id
1 'polypeptide(L)'
;MALAIDGREPEYDKATANTHRLEREYDKVLIEGAGGLMVPLTEDLLNIDYIAREGLSCILVGTAKLGSINHILLSMEALAHRGIPTPMLVYNKGVSTDDRITAETERYLRDYLRKHYPETTLIVLPPLDF
;
A
#
# COMPACT_ATOMS: atom_id res chain seq x y z
N MET A 1 -13.48 -5.34 10.54
CA MET A 1 -14.23 -6.56 10.90
C MET A 1 -13.70 -7.27 12.14
N ALA A 2 -12.40 -7.49 12.32
CA ALA A 2 -11.87 -8.11 13.55
C ALA A 2 -12.22 -7.32 14.83
N LEU A 3 -12.16 -5.99 14.80
CA LEU A 3 -12.50 -5.12 15.93
C LEU A 3 -14.00 -5.12 16.27
N ALA A 4 -14.87 -5.28 15.29
CA ALA A 4 -16.31 -5.39 15.53
C ALA A 4 -16.68 -6.71 16.21
N ILE A 5 -15.92 -7.79 16.01
CA ILE A 5 -16.10 -9.07 16.70
C ILE A 5 -15.76 -8.92 18.19
N ASP A 6 -14.77 -8.09 18.53
CA ASP A 6 -14.36 -7.79 19.90
C ASP A 6 -15.20 -6.69 20.57
N GLY A 7 -16.20 -6.14 19.88
CA GLY A 7 -17.05 -5.05 20.38
C GLY A 7 -16.32 -3.71 20.54
N ARG A 8 -15.17 -3.56 19.86
CA ARG A 8 -14.41 -2.31 19.83
C ARG A 8 -14.58 -1.65 18.47
N GLU A 9 -15.08 -0.43 18.44
CA GLU A 9 -15.02 0.38 17.24
C GLU A 9 -13.62 0.92 17.05
N PRO A 10 -13.09 0.92 15.80
CA PRO A 10 -11.83 1.59 15.51
C PRO A 10 -11.98 3.08 15.82
N GLU A 11 -11.22 3.59 16.78
CA GLU A 11 -11.23 5.01 17.13
C GLU A 11 -10.42 5.77 16.06
N TYR A 12 -11.05 6.04 14.92
CA TYR A 12 -10.48 6.81 13.82
C TYR A 12 -9.88 8.13 14.30
N ASP A 13 -10.62 8.88 15.13
CA ASP A 13 -10.19 10.17 15.66
C ASP A 13 -8.91 10.05 16.51
N LYS A 14 -8.74 8.96 17.24
CA LYS A 14 -7.50 8.69 17.98
C LYS A 14 -6.33 8.38 17.07
N ALA A 15 -6.54 7.62 16.00
CA ALA A 15 -5.48 7.31 15.02
C ALA A 15 -4.99 8.61 14.37
N THR A 16 -5.88 9.46 13.90
CA THR A 16 -5.58 10.77 13.32
C THR A 16 -4.87 11.69 14.33
N ALA A 17 -5.37 11.80 15.55
CA ALA A 17 -4.75 12.62 16.60
C ALA A 17 -3.33 12.15 16.95
N ASN A 18 -3.10 10.82 17.00
CA ASN A 18 -1.78 10.24 17.22
C ASN A 18 -0.83 10.50 16.05
N THR A 19 -1.31 10.38 14.81
CA THR A 19 -0.52 10.71 13.61
C THR A 19 -0.05 12.16 13.67
N HIS A 20 -0.97 13.12 13.89
CA HIS A 20 -0.64 14.55 13.99
C HIS A 20 0.30 14.86 15.17
N ARG A 21 0.22 14.09 16.27
CA ARG A 21 1.18 14.22 17.37
C ARG A 21 2.58 13.77 16.95
N LEU A 22 2.68 12.60 16.30
CA LEU A 22 3.95 12.06 15.83
C LEU A 22 4.61 12.95 14.77
N GLU A 23 3.82 13.53 13.87
CA GLU A 23 4.32 14.48 12.85
C GLU A 23 4.95 15.75 13.46
N ARG A 24 4.55 16.14 14.68
CA ARG A 24 5.20 17.25 15.41
C ARG A 24 6.47 16.83 16.13
N GLU A 25 6.62 15.54 16.42
CA GLU A 25 7.75 15.00 17.18
C GLU A 25 8.87 14.45 16.28
N TYR A 26 8.52 14.03 15.06
CA TYR A 26 9.44 13.33 14.14
C TYR A 26 9.42 13.95 12.75
N ASP A 27 10.58 13.98 12.10
CA ASP A 27 10.72 14.49 10.72
C ASP A 27 9.98 13.64 9.68
N LYS A 28 9.76 12.37 9.97
CA LYS A 28 9.04 11.42 9.10
C LYS A 28 8.21 10.46 9.94
N VAL A 29 6.98 10.24 9.52
CA VAL A 29 6.06 9.26 10.11
C VAL A 29 5.63 8.28 9.02
N LEU A 30 5.78 7.00 9.28
CA LEU A 30 5.27 5.94 8.43
C LEU A 30 4.05 5.30 9.10
N ILE A 31 2.94 5.26 8.37
CA ILE A 31 1.68 4.68 8.85
C ILE A 31 1.45 3.39 8.06
N GLU A 32 1.31 2.28 8.75
CA GLU A 32 0.93 1.01 8.16
C GLU A 32 -0.55 0.71 8.43
N GLY A 33 -1.33 0.57 7.35
CA GLY A 33 -2.73 0.15 7.43
C GLY A 33 -2.85 -1.37 7.65
N ALA A 34 -3.84 -1.80 8.39
CA ALA A 34 -4.15 -3.22 8.55
C ALA A 34 -4.81 -3.78 7.29
N GLY A 35 -4.22 -4.79 6.67
CA GLY A 35 -4.71 -5.41 5.45
C GLY A 35 -4.42 -4.61 4.19
N GLY A 36 -5.38 -4.52 3.28
CA GLY A 36 -5.22 -3.83 1.99
C GLY A 36 -5.98 -2.51 1.91
N LEU A 37 -5.84 -1.82 0.77
CA LEU A 37 -6.44 -0.50 0.53
C LEU A 37 -7.96 -0.46 0.70
N MET A 38 -8.65 -1.54 0.29
CA MET A 38 -10.11 -1.63 0.33
C MET A 38 -10.64 -2.29 1.62
N VAL A 39 -9.79 -2.44 2.64
CA VAL A 39 -10.23 -2.98 3.94
C VAL A 39 -10.95 -1.89 4.71
N PRO A 40 -12.17 -2.17 5.26
CA PRO A 40 -12.89 -1.24 6.10
C PRO A 40 -12.15 -0.94 7.41
N LEU A 41 -11.94 0.33 7.69
CA LEU A 41 -11.54 0.84 9.00
C LEU A 41 -12.75 0.99 9.91
N THR A 42 -13.85 1.52 9.35
CA THR A 42 -15.17 1.60 9.97
C THR A 42 -16.21 1.07 8.99
N GLU A 43 -17.50 1.09 9.33
CA GLU A 43 -18.58 0.72 8.40
C GLU A 43 -18.58 1.59 7.14
N ASP A 44 -18.20 2.87 7.26
CA ASP A 44 -18.29 3.86 6.18
C ASP A 44 -16.93 4.34 5.66
N LEU A 45 -15.79 3.82 6.17
CA LEU A 45 -14.46 4.30 5.83
C LEU A 45 -13.50 3.16 5.51
N LEU A 46 -12.95 3.16 4.29
CA LEU A 46 -11.89 2.24 3.87
C LEU A 46 -10.49 2.82 4.19
N ASN A 47 -9.46 1.96 4.25
CA ASN A 47 -8.07 2.40 4.37
C ASN A 47 -7.70 3.44 3.30
N ILE A 48 -8.10 3.22 2.05
CA ILE A 48 -7.79 4.14 0.94
C ILE A 48 -8.49 5.50 1.12
N ASP A 49 -9.70 5.52 1.67
CA ASP A 49 -10.43 6.75 1.91
C ASP A 49 -9.81 7.55 3.07
N TYR A 50 -9.23 6.85 4.06
CA TYR A 50 -8.41 7.46 5.11
C TYR A 50 -7.17 8.15 4.52
N ILE A 51 -6.42 7.46 3.66
CA ILE A 51 -5.23 8.00 3.00
C ILE A 51 -5.58 9.27 2.21
N ALA A 52 -6.68 9.22 1.43
CA ALA A 52 -7.15 10.38 0.66
C ALA A 52 -7.57 11.55 1.56
N ARG A 53 -8.31 11.27 2.62
CA ARG A 53 -8.86 12.27 3.55
C ARG A 53 -7.77 13.00 4.32
N GLU A 54 -6.72 12.28 4.72
CA GLU A 54 -5.57 12.86 5.43
C GLU A 54 -4.52 13.48 4.47
N GLY A 55 -4.76 13.45 3.17
CA GLY A 55 -3.84 13.99 2.16
C GLY A 55 -2.47 13.30 2.12
N LEU A 56 -2.44 12.02 2.49
CA LEU A 56 -1.19 11.26 2.57
C LEU A 56 -0.76 10.72 1.21
N SER A 57 0.56 10.50 1.05
CA SER A 57 1.11 9.71 -0.04
C SER A 57 1.13 8.23 0.33
N CYS A 58 0.99 7.34 -0.66
CA CYS A 58 0.99 5.89 -0.45
C CYS A 58 2.27 5.24 -0.99
N ILE A 59 2.96 4.46 -0.17
CA ILE A 59 3.94 3.48 -0.63
C ILE A 59 3.20 2.16 -0.80
N LEU A 60 3.01 1.72 -2.05
CA LEU A 60 2.32 0.47 -2.33
C LEU A 60 3.30 -0.70 -2.26
N VAL A 61 2.99 -1.72 -1.45
CA VAL A 61 3.81 -2.93 -1.35
C VAL A 61 3.06 -4.10 -1.99
N GLY A 62 3.67 -4.67 -3.04
CA GLY A 62 3.21 -5.88 -3.71
C GLY A 62 4.15 -7.06 -3.44
N THR A 63 3.63 -8.27 -3.50
CA THR A 63 4.41 -9.50 -3.27
C THR A 63 4.46 -10.38 -4.51
N ALA A 64 5.49 -11.22 -4.64
CA ALA A 64 5.67 -12.14 -5.75
C ALA A 64 4.83 -13.42 -5.61
N LYS A 65 3.51 -13.28 -5.52
CA LYS A 65 2.54 -14.39 -5.48
C LYS A 65 1.71 -14.44 -6.75
N LEU A 66 1.11 -15.60 -7.03
CA LEU A 66 0.14 -15.70 -8.12
C LEU A 66 -0.99 -14.69 -7.94
N GLY A 67 -1.34 -13.96 -9.00
CA GLY A 67 -2.33 -12.88 -8.97
C GLY A 67 -1.78 -11.52 -8.54
N SER A 68 -0.51 -11.40 -8.18
CA SER A 68 0.08 -10.14 -7.69
C SER A 68 0.01 -8.99 -8.69
N ILE A 69 0.22 -9.24 -9.98
CA ILE A 69 0.08 -8.20 -11.02
C ILE A 69 -1.33 -7.60 -10.95
N ASN A 70 -2.36 -8.46 -10.95
CA ASN A 70 -3.74 -8.00 -10.86
C ASN A 70 -3.98 -7.14 -9.61
N HIS A 71 -3.52 -7.60 -8.43
CA HIS A 71 -3.69 -6.85 -7.18
C HIS A 71 -2.94 -5.51 -7.19
N ILE A 72 -1.71 -5.49 -7.72
CA ILE A 72 -0.92 -4.26 -7.84
C ILE A 72 -1.61 -3.26 -8.77
N LEU A 73 -2.04 -3.70 -9.96
CA LEU A 73 -2.64 -2.80 -10.94
C LEU A 73 -3.99 -2.26 -10.45
N LEU A 74 -4.85 -3.08 -9.87
CA LEU A 74 -6.10 -2.63 -9.24
C LEU A 74 -5.85 -1.62 -8.12
N SER A 75 -4.82 -1.85 -7.31
CA SER A 75 -4.43 -0.93 -6.24
C SER A 75 -3.93 0.41 -6.79
N MET A 76 -3.06 0.38 -7.81
CA MET A 76 -2.57 1.60 -8.48
C MET A 76 -3.71 2.40 -9.10
N GLU A 77 -4.65 1.73 -9.77
CA GLU A 77 -5.83 2.36 -10.36
C GLU A 77 -6.71 2.99 -9.28
N ALA A 78 -6.98 2.27 -8.19
CA ALA A 78 -7.79 2.78 -7.08
C ALA A 78 -7.17 4.01 -6.40
N LEU A 79 -5.84 4.02 -6.22
CA LEU A 79 -5.08 5.16 -5.69
C LEU A 79 -5.14 6.35 -6.65
N ALA A 80 -4.88 6.13 -7.94
CA ALA A 80 -4.91 7.16 -8.96
C ALA A 80 -6.30 7.79 -9.10
N HIS A 81 -7.36 6.97 -9.06
CA HIS A 81 -8.74 7.45 -9.14
C HIS A 81 -9.11 8.39 -7.99
N ARG A 82 -8.49 8.23 -6.83
CA ARG A 82 -8.67 9.11 -5.66
C ARG A 82 -7.64 10.25 -5.59
N GLY A 83 -6.77 10.38 -6.59
CA GLY A 83 -5.74 11.42 -6.62
C GLY A 83 -4.66 11.24 -5.53
N ILE A 84 -4.47 10.02 -5.02
CA ILE A 84 -3.48 9.72 -3.98
C ILE A 84 -2.10 9.59 -4.63
N PRO A 85 -1.11 10.43 -4.26
CA PRO A 85 0.24 10.29 -4.76
C PRO A 85 0.84 8.94 -4.35
N THR A 86 1.37 8.21 -5.32
CA THR A 86 2.02 6.92 -5.09
C THR A 86 3.47 6.98 -5.60
N PRO A 87 4.38 7.62 -4.83
CA PRO A 87 5.76 7.84 -5.27
C PRO A 87 6.57 6.54 -5.40
N MET A 88 6.10 5.47 -4.77
CA MET A 88 6.86 4.23 -4.72
C MET A 88 5.96 3.00 -4.78
N LEU A 89 6.31 2.06 -5.66
CA LEU A 89 5.84 0.68 -5.65
C LEU A 89 6.99 -0.22 -5.21
N VAL A 90 6.81 -0.93 -4.10
CA VAL A 90 7.77 -1.92 -3.60
C VAL A 90 7.31 -3.30 -4.03
N TYR A 91 8.12 -3.99 -4.85
CA TYR A 91 7.88 -5.37 -5.26
C TYR A 91 8.74 -6.32 -4.44
N ASN A 92 8.12 -6.98 -3.46
CA ASN A 92 8.78 -7.89 -2.52
C ASN A 92 8.84 -9.31 -3.10
N LYS A 93 10.05 -9.80 -3.39
CA LYS A 93 10.34 -11.14 -3.93
C LYS A 93 10.46 -12.22 -2.86
N GLY A 94 10.51 -11.86 -1.58
CA GLY A 94 10.80 -12.78 -0.47
C GLY A 94 9.85 -13.96 -0.28
N VAL A 95 8.72 -13.98 -1.01
CA VAL A 95 7.71 -15.05 -0.97
C VAL A 95 7.61 -15.81 -2.30
N SER A 96 8.50 -15.54 -3.26
CA SER A 96 8.47 -16.21 -4.56
C SER A 96 9.07 -17.60 -4.48
N THR A 97 8.49 -18.53 -5.24
CA THR A 97 9.00 -19.89 -5.45
C THR A 97 9.48 -20.13 -6.88
N ASP A 98 9.33 -19.13 -7.78
CA ASP A 98 9.72 -19.23 -9.20
C ASP A 98 10.38 -17.92 -9.68
N ASP A 99 11.68 -18.00 -9.88
CA ASP A 99 12.51 -16.85 -10.31
C ASP A 99 12.14 -16.33 -11.70
N ARG A 100 11.68 -17.20 -12.61
CA ARG A 100 11.30 -16.80 -13.98
C ARG A 100 10.04 -15.96 -13.98
N ILE A 101 9.01 -16.41 -13.25
CA ILE A 101 7.76 -15.68 -13.10
C ILE A 101 8.02 -14.34 -12.42
N THR A 102 8.89 -14.33 -11.41
CA THR A 102 9.27 -13.13 -10.68
C THR A 102 9.97 -12.11 -11.55
N ALA A 103 10.93 -12.56 -12.38
CA ALA A 103 11.66 -11.69 -13.29
C ALA A 103 10.75 -11.10 -14.38
N GLU A 104 9.85 -11.89 -14.96
CA GLU A 104 8.88 -11.42 -15.95
C GLU A 104 7.88 -10.42 -15.34
N THR A 105 7.43 -10.69 -14.11
CA THR A 105 6.56 -9.76 -13.37
C THR A 105 7.25 -8.43 -13.12
N GLU A 106 8.51 -8.46 -12.66
CA GLU A 106 9.31 -7.25 -12.45
C GLU A 106 9.45 -6.44 -13.75
N ARG A 107 9.81 -7.10 -14.85
CA ARG A 107 9.93 -6.46 -16.16
C ARG A 107 8.62 -5.79 -16.57
N TYR A 108 7.51 -6.53 -16.46
CA TYR A 108 6.18 -6.01 -16.77
C TYR A 108 5.82 -4.78 -15.93
N LEU A 109 6.01 -4.85 -14.61
CA LEU A 109 5.70 -3.74 -13.71
C LEU A 109 6.54 -2.49 -14.03
N ARG A 110 7.83 -2.67 -14.33
CA ARG A 110 8.73 -1.58 -14.74
C ARG A 110 8.25 -0.88 -16.00
N ASP A 111 7.88 -1.65 -17.02
CA ASP A 111 7.38 -1.12 -18.29
C ASP A 111 6.00 -0.45 -18.11
N TYR A 112 5.12 -1.05 -17.31
CA TYR A 112 3.80 -0.52 -17.01
C TYR A 112 3.87 0.82 -16.25
N LEU A 113 4.69 0.90 -15.20
CA LEU A 113 4.87 2.14 -14.44
C LEU A 113 5.44 3.25 -15.33
N ARG A 114 6.48 2.97 -16.11
CA ARG A 114 7.07 3.96 -17.03
C ARG A 114 6.03 4.55 -17.98
N LYS A 115 5.08 3.75 -18.43
CA LYS A 115 4.06 4.16 -19.38
C LYS A 115 2.88 4.90 -18.73
N HIS A 116 2.42 4.43 -17.58
CA HIS A 116 1.16 4.86 -16.98
C HIS A 116 1.31 5.68 -15.70
N TYR A 117 2.44 5.51 -14.99
CA TYR A 117 2.73 6.15 -13.70
C TYR A 117 4.21 6.58 -13.64
N PRO A 118 4.66 7.51 -14.51
CA PRO A 118 6.08 7.86 -14.64
C PRO A 118 6.69 8.44 -13.36
N GLU A 119 5.88 8.99 -12.46
CA GLU A 119 6.31 9.53 -11.17
C GLU A 119 6.50 8.45 -10.09
N THR A 120 6.08 7.21 -10.36
CA THR A 120 6.18 6.09 -9.39
C THR A 120 7.49 5.34 -9.61
N THR A 121 8.34 5.30 -8.59
CA THR A 121 9.58 4.52 -8.59
C THR A 121 9.31 3.07 -8.21
N LEU A 122 9.82 2.10 -9.01
CA LEU A 122 9.80 0.69 -8.65
C LEU A 122 11.02 0.34 -7.80
N ILE A 123 10.78 -0.11 -6.58
CA ILE A 123 11.79 -0.71 -5.69
C ILE A 123 11.57 -2.23 -5.66
N VAL A 124 12.64 -2.98 -5.89
CA VAL A 124 12.58 -4.44 -5.84
C VAL A 124 13.34 -4.92 -4.62
N LEU A 125 12.64 -5.62 -3.71
CA LEU A 125 13.26 -6.25 -2.54
C LEU A 125 13.54 -7.71 -2.85
N PRO A 126 14.81 -8.15 -2.79
CA PRO A 126 15.18 -9.55 -2.93
C PRO A 126 14.68 -10.38 -1.72
N PRO A 127 14.68 -11.71 -1.83
CA PRO A 127 14.56 -12.56 -0.65
C PRO A 127 15.60 -12.16 0.40
N LEU A 128 15.18 -12.08 1.66
CA LEU A 128 16.09 -11.82 2.76
C LEU A 128 16.52 -13.17 3.36
N ASP A 129 17.82 -13.42 3.41
CA ASP A 129 18.40 -14.55 4.11
C ASP A 129 18.49 -14.15 5.60
N PHE A 130 17.68 -14.79 6.43
CA PHE A 130 17.73 -14.66 7.89
C PHE A 130 18.43 -15.86 8.51
#